data_537d8c552dcc45bde6a7c28d5aa6bd45
#
_entry.id   537d8c552dcc45bde6a7c28d5aa6bd45
#
_cell.length_a   1.000
_cell.length_b   1.000
_cell.length_c   1.000
_cell.angle_alpha   90.00
_cell.angle_beta   90.00
_cell.angle_gamma   90.00
#
_symmetry.space_group_name_H-M   'P 1'
#
loop_
_entity.id
_entity.type
_entity.pdbx_description
1 polymer ?
#
loop_
_entity_poly.entity_id
_entity_poly.type
_entity_poly.pdbx_seq_one_letter_code
_entity_poly.pdbx_strand_id
1 'polypeptide(L)'
;ALIHTQPVQRHSDKARSILRASGYDVFDILIPDAEAGKTVKVADFVWSRLANAGFTRSDAIVGLGGGAATDLAGFVASTWMRGICYVNCPTSLLAMVDASTGGKTGVNTAAGKNLVGS
;
A
#
# COMPACT_ATOMS: atom_id res chain seq x y z
N ALA A 1 -1.75 8.80 -1.03
CA ALA A 1 -2.77 7.73 -0.99
C ALA A 1 -2.55 6.87 0.25
N LEU A 2 -3.59 6.67 1.03
CA LEU A 2 -3.56 5.79 2.20
C LEU A 2 -4.22 4.46 1.82
N ILE A 3 -3.41 3.44 1.56
CA ILE A 3 -3.86 2.11 1.18
C ILE A 3 -3.98 1.26 2.45
N HIS A 4 -5.17 0.76 2.70
CA HIS A 4 -5.45 0.01 3.93
C HIS A 4 -6.49 -1.08 3.73
N THR A 5 -6.61 -1.95 4.74
CA THR A 5 -7.60 -3.02 4.80
C THR A 5 -8.64 -2.73 5.88
N GLN A 6 -9.81 -3.39 5.80
CA GLN A 6 -10.91 -3.18 6.73
C GLN A 6 -10.53 -3.47 8.21
N PRO A 7 -9.79 -4.53 8.55
CA PRO A 7 -9.45 -4.79 9.95
C PRO A 7 -8.66 -3.67 10.64
N VAL A 8 -7.97 -2.82 9.90
CA VAL A 8 -7.20 -1.70 10.46
C VAL A 8 -7.86 -0.35 10.25
N GLN A 9 -9.17 -0.33 10.01
CA GLN A 9 -9.92 0.92 9.75
C GLN A 9 -9.70 1.97 10.84
N ARG A 10 -9.64 1.55 12.10
CA ARG A 10 -9.43 2.46 13.23
C ARG A 10 -8.06 3.14 13.17
N HIS A 11 -7.02 2.37 12.80
CA HIS A 11 -5.66 2.91 12.61
C HIS A 11 -5.60 3.82 11.39
N SER A 12 -6.31 3.45 10.33
CA SER A 12 -6.42 4.24 9.11
C SER A 12 -7.07 5.59 9.37
N ASP A 13 -8.17 5.62 10.13
CA ASP A 13 -8.86 6.87 10.50
C ASP A 13 -7.93 7.80 11.29
N LYS A 14 -7.17 7.26 12.22
CA LYS A 14 -6.21 8.02 13.00
C LYS A 14 -5.07 8.56 12.14
N ALA A 15 -4.51 7.74 11.28
CA ALA A 15 -3.44 8.14 10.37
C ALA A 15 -3.90 9.26 9.43
N ARG A 16 -5.10 9.11 8.87
CA ARG A 16 -5.69 10.13 8.00
C ARG A 16 -5.85 11.47 8.72
N SER A 17 -6.35 11.44 9.94
CA SER A 17 -6.53 12.66 10.74
C SER A 17 -5.21 13.36 11.00
N ILE A 18 -4.16 12.61 11.35
CA ILE A 18 -2.82 13.15 11.58
C ILE A 18 -2.24 13.76 10.31
N LEU A 19 -2.35 13.07 9.19
CA LEU A 19 -1.84 13.54 7.90
C LEU A 19 -2.56 14.80 7.45
N ARG A 20 -3.88 14.84 7.56
CA ARG A 20 -4.67 16.03 7.21
C ARG A 20 -4.33 17.22 8.09
N ALA A 21 -4.15 17.00 9.40
CA ALA A 21 -3.73 18.04 10.33
C ALA A 21 -2.34 18.60 9.98
N SER A 22 -1.50 17.80 9.34
CA SER A 22 -0.16 18.21 8.90
C SER A 22 -0.17 18.88 7.52
N GLY A 23 -1.34 19.08 6.91
CA GLY A 23 -1.47 19.81 5.64
C GLY A 23 -1.49 18.93 4.40
N TYR A 24 -1.57 17.60 4.54
CA TYR A 24 -1.64 16.70 3.39
C TYR A 24 -3.09 16.47 2.96
N ASP A 25 -3.28 16.34 1.65
CA ASP A 25 -4.51 15.79 1.08
C ASP A 25 -4.42 14.28 1.12
N VAL A 26 -5.37 13.63 1.78
CA VAL A 26 -5.37 12.19 1.94
C VAL A 26 -6.46 11.56 1.07
N PHE A 27 -6.05 10.61 0.25
CA PHE A 27 -6.90 9.85 -0.63
C PHE A 27 -6.93 8.39 -0.15
N ASP A 28 -8.07 7.96 0.41
CA ASP A 28 -8.21 6.61 0.96
C ASP A 28 -8.46 5.57 -0.12
N ILE A 29 -7.76 4.45 -0.05
CA ILE A 29 -7.98 3.30 -0.92
C ILE A 29 -8.07 2.05 -0.05
N LEU A 30 -9.28 1.48 0.01
CA LEU A 30 -9.53 0.21 0.70
C LEU A 30 -9.24 -0.95 -0.24
N ILE A 31 -8.45 -1.91 0.21
CA ILE A 31 -8.12 -3.12 -0.54
C ILE A 31 -8.59 -4.36 0.23
N PRO A 32 -8.78 -5.51 -0.46
CA PRO A 32 -9.11 -6.76 0.22
C PRO A 32 -8.05 -7.16 1.22
N ASP A 33 -8.49 -7.78 2.33
CA ASP A 33 -7.61 -8.20 3.42
C ASP A 33 -6.76 -9.41 3.05
N ALA A 34 -5.65 -9.57 3.76
CA ALA A 34 -4.71 -10.70 3.66
C ALA A 34 -4.27 -10.95 2.19
N GLU A 35 -3.97 -12.21 1.87
CA GLU A 35 -3.45 -12.57 0.55
C GLU A 35 -4.42 -12.27 -0.61
N ALA A 36 -5.71 -12.14 -0.34
CA ALA A 36 -6.70 -11.77 -1.36
C ALA A 36 -6.44 -10.39 -1.96
N GLY A 37 -5.82 -9.48 -1.19
CA GLY A 37 -5.45 -8.15 -1.67
C GLY A 37 -4.13 -8.11 -2.44
N LYS A 38 -3.33 -9.18 -2.38
CA LYS A 38 -1.96 -9.21 -2.90
C LYS A 38 -1.91 -9.78 -4.32
N THR A 39 -2.66 -9.18 -5.24
CA THR A 39 -2.79 -9.63 -6.63
C THR A 39 -2.56 -8.49 -7.61
N VAL A 40 -2.24 -8.85 -8.86
CA VAL A 40 -2.12 -7.88 -9.95
C VAL A 40 -3.45 -7.17 -10.21
N LYS A 41 -4.56 -7.87 -10.06
CA LYS A 41 -5.90 -7.29 -10.24
C LYS A 41 -6.15 -6.16 -9.24
N VAL A 42 -5.76 -6.35 -7.98
CA VAL A 42 -5.89 -5.31 -6.95
C VAL A 42 -4.89 -4.18 -7.23
N ALA A 43 -3.67 -4.48 -7.64
CA ALA A 43 -2.71 -3.46 -8.04
C ALA A 43 -3.25 -2.60 -9.18
N ASP A 44 -3.86 -3.22 -10.19
CA ASP A 44 -4.48 -2.51 -11.32
C ASP A 44 -5.61 -1.59 -10.84
N PHE A 45 -6.46 -2.08 -9.94
CA PHE A 45 -7.49 -1.25 -9.31
C PHE A 45 -6.89 -0.03 -8.64
N VAL A 46 -5.81 -0.20 -7.87
CA VAL A 46 -5.15 0.92 -7.18
C VAL A 46 -4.52 1.89 -8.19
N TRP A 47 -3.83 1.39 -9.21
CA TRP A 47 -3.28 2.26 -10.25
C TRP A 47 -4.36 3.10 -10.93
N SER A 48 -5.51 2.50 -11.21
CA SER A 48 -6.64 3.22 -11.81
C SER A 48 -7.17 4.32 -10.89
N ARG A 49 -7.23 4.05 -9.58
CA ARG A 49 -7.64 5.04 -8.58
C ARG A 49 -6.64 6.20 -8.51
N LEU A 50 -5.35 5.90 -8.55
CA LEU A 50 -4.30 6.92 -8.57
C LEU A 50 -4.36 7.79 -9.83
N ALA A 51 -4.56 7.16 -10.98
CA ALA A 51 -4.70 7.86 -12.25
C ALA A 51 -5.89 8.81 -12.24
N ASN A 52 -7.05 8.33 -11.79
CA ASN A 52 -8.28 9.14 -11.73
C ASN A 52 -8.17 10.29 -10.74
N ALA A 53 -7.39 10.13 -9.68
CA ALA A 53 -7.16 11.17 -8.69
C ALA A 53 -6.04 12.15 -9.08
N GLY A 54 -5.35 11.92 -10.19
CA GLY A 54 -4.31 12.81 -10.68
C GLY A 54 -2.99 12.72 -9.92
N PHE A 55 -2.67 11.57 -9.34
CA PHE A 55 -1.41 11.40 -8.63
C PHE A 55 -0.21 11.56 -9.56
N THR A 56 0.81 12.27 -9.06
CA THR A 56 2.07 12.52 -9.77
C THR A 56 3.24 11.89 -9.02
N ARG A 57 4.44 12.04 -9.57
CA ARG A 57 5.66 11.55 -8.92
C ARG A 57 6.01 12.29 -7.63
N SER A 58 5.43 13.46 -7.39
CA SER A 58 5.62 14.21 -6.15
C SER A 58 4.71 13.74 -5.01
N ASP A 59 3.75 12.89 -5.31
CA ASP A 59 2.84 12.33 -4.31
C ASP A 59 3.46 11.10 -3.66
N ALA A 60 2.81 10.59 -2.62
CA ALA A 60 3.32 9.45 -1.86
C ALA A 60 2.22 8.44 -1.58
N ILE A 61 2.64 7.21 -1.30
CA ILE A 61 1.75 6.13 -0.86
C ILE A 61 2.13 5.74 0.56
N VAL A 62 1.11 5.62 1.41
CA VAL A 62 1.22 5.07 2.75
C VAL A 62 0.48 3.73 2.75
N GLY A 63 1.17 2.66 3.08
CA GLY A 63 0.58 1.33 3.20
C GLY A 63 0.36 0.99 4.67
N LEU A 64 -0.88 0.68 5.04
CA LEU A 64 -1.28 0.41 6.42
C LEU A 64 -2.01 -0.93 6.50
N GLY A 65 -1.44 -1.86 7.25
CA GLY A 65 -2.02 -3.19 7.41
C GLY A 65 -0.98 -4.24 7.75
N GLY A 66 -1.33 -5.50 7.53
CA GLY A 66 -0.41 -6.63 7.67
C GLY A 66 0.53 -6.74 6.47
N GLY A 67 1.30 -7.83 6.42
CA GLY A 67 2.33 -8.02 5.40
C GLY A 67 1.79 -7.99 3.98
N ALA A 68 0.64 -8.61 3.74
CA ALA A 68 0.05 -8.62 2.39
C ALA A 68 -0.32 -7.21 1.92
N ALA A 69 -0.91 -6.40 2.78
CA ALA A 69 -1.30 -5.02 2.45
C ALA A 69 -0.08 -4.14 2.19
N THR A 70 0.93 -4.22 3.05
CA THR A 70 2.14 -3.41 2.90
C THR A 70 2.96 -3.84 1.69
N ASP A 71 3.01 -5.14 1.37
CA ASP A 71 3.67 -5.64 0.16
C ASP A 71 2.98 -5.11 -1.10
N LEU A 72 1.65 -5.16 -1.15
CA LEU A 72 0.91 -4.63 -2.29
C LEU A 72 1.11 -3.12 -2.43
N ALA A 73 0.97 -2.37 -1.35
CA ALA A 73 1.12 -0.93 -1.39
C ALA A 73 2.52 -0.52 -1.82
N GLY A 74 3.55 -1.22 -1.33
CA GLY A 74 4.92 -0.99 -1.75
C GLY A 74 5.16 -1.32 -3.21
N PHE A 75 4.57 -2.40 -3.71
CA PHE A 75 4.63 -2.76 -5.13
C PHE A 75 3.98 -1.67 -6.00
N VAL A 76 2.81 -1.18 -5.61
CA VAL A 76 2.15 -0.07 -6.31
C VAL A 76 3.04 1.17 -6.32
N ALA A 77 3.64 1.52 -5.18
CA ALA A 77 4.52 2.68 -5.09
C ALA A 77 5.75 2.54 -5.98
N SER A 78 6.34 1.35 -6.06
CA SER A 78 7.53 1.10 -6.87
C SER A 78 7.23 1.09 -8.37
N THR A 79 6.00 0.86 -8.75
CA THR A 79 5.59 0.71 -10.17
C THR A 79 4.80 1.91 -10.70
N TRP A 80 4.12 2.69 -9.85
CA TRP A 80 3.41 3.87 -10.29
C TRP A 80 4.41 4.92 -10.81
N MET A 81 4.24 5.33 -12.05
CA MET A 81 5.11 6.31 -12.72
C MET A 81 6.62 6.01 -12.54
N ARG A 82 6.97 4.74 -12.51
CA ARG A 82 8.34 4.22 -12.31
C ARG A 82 8.89 4.45 -10.90
N GLY A 83 8.03 4.65 -9.95
CA GLY A 83 8.36 4.73 -8.53
C GLY A 83 8.07 6.09 -7.90
N ILE A 84 7.32 6.05 -6.81
CA ILE A 84 7.06 7.22 -5.97
C ILE A 84 7.38 6.89 -4.52
N CYS A 85 7.39 7.90 -3.67
CA CYS A 85 7.68 7.75 -2.25
C CYS A 85 6.68 6.78 -1.59
N TYR A 86 7.20 5.90 -0.74
CA TYR A 86 6.41 4.92 -0.01
C TYR A 86 6.73 4.97 1.48
N VAL A 87 5.67 5.02 2.30
CA VAL A 87 5.77 4.94 3.76
C VAL A 87 5.09 3.64 4.19
N ASN A 88 5.84 2.78 4.84
CA ASN A 88 5.37 1.47 5.31
C ASN A 88 4.91 1.57 6.76
N CYS A 89 3.63 1.28 7.01
CA CYS A 89 3.03 1.29 8.34
C CYS A 89 2.48 -0.11 8.69
N PRO A 90 3.35 -1.05 9.08
CA PRO A 90 2.91 -2.41 9.40
C PRO A 90 2.16 -2.46 10.73
N THR A 91 1.11 -3.27 10.78
CA THR A 91 0.27 -3.43 11.98
C THR A 91 0.34 -4.83 12.58
N SER A 92 1.00 -5.80 11.91
CA SER A 92 1.23 -7.13 12.45
C SER A 92 2.69 -7.29 12.87
N LEU A 93 2.97 -8.23 13.79
CA LEU A 93 4.33 -8.49 14.22
C LEU A 93 5.22 -8.96 13.07
N LEU A 94 4.71 -9.86 12.23
CA LEU A 94 5.46 -10.37 11.08
C LEU A 94 5.79 -9.23 10.10
N ALA A 95 4.82 -8.37 9.82
CA ALA A 95 5.03 -7.24 8.93
C ALA A 95 6.03 -6.25 9.50
N MET A 96 6.05 -6.03 10.81
CA MET A 96 7.03 -5.17 11.45
C MET A 96 8.45 -5.71 11.31
N VAL A 97 8.63 -7.02 11.46
CA VAL A 97 9.94 -7.67 11.28
C VAL A 97 10.39 -7.58 9.83
N ASP A 98 9.51 -7.92 8.87
CA ASP A 98 9.84 -7.85 7.45
C ASP A 98 10.17 -6.42 7.01
N ALA A 99 9.42 -5.45 7.47
CA ALA A 99 9.66 -4.04 7.13
C ALA A 99 11.00 -3.54 7.67
N SER A 100 11.44 -4.02 8.82
CA SER A 100 12.71 -3.61 9.41
C SER A 100 13.92 -4.30 8.76
N THR A 101 13.73 -5.43 8.10
CA THR A 101 14.83 -6.25 7.55
C THR A 101 14.96 -6.18 6.04
N GLY A 102 14.00 -5.61 5.32
CA GLY A 102 14.08 -5.55 3.86
C GLY A 102 13.12 -4.56 3.26
N GLY A 103 13.48 -3.97 2.14
CA GLY A 103 12.62 -3.13 1.33
C GLY A 103 11.87 -3.93 0.25
N LYS A 104 11.54 -5.18 0.54
CA LYS A 104 10.91 -6.07 -0.45
C LYS A 104 9.43 -5.81 -0.57
N THR A 105 8.94 -5.77 -1.79
CA THR A 105 7.52 -5.65 -2.11
C THR A 105 7.17 -6.66 -3.19
N GLY A 106 5.92 -7.05 -3.27
CA GLY A 106 5.55 -8.01 -4.28
C GLY A 106 4.06 -8.32 -4.33
N VAL A 107 3.68 -8.98 -5.39
CA VAL A 107 2.33 -9.50 -5.60
C VAL A 107 2.38 -10.98 -5.91
N ASN A 108 1.26 -11.64 -5.71
CA ASN A 108 1.07 -13.04 -6.07
C ASN A 108 0.49 -13.11 -7.48
N THR A 109 0.92 -14.12 -8.22
CA THR A 109 0.42 -14.42 -9.55
C THR A 109 -0.09 -15.86 -9.61
N ALA A 110 -0.68 -16.27 -10.73
CA ALA A 110 -1.09 -17.64 -10.94
C ALA A 110 0.09 -18.62 -10.87
N ALA A 111 1.31 -18.15 -11.16
CA ALA A 111 2.51 -18.99 -11.12
C ALA A 111 3.08 -19.19 -9.70
N GLY A 112 2.72 -18.35 -8.74
CA GLY A 112 3.19 -18.50 -7.37
C GLY A 112 3.18 -17.19 -6.58
N LYS A 113 3.64 -17.29 -5.32
CA LYS A 113 3.71 -16.14 -4.41
C LYS A 113 5.00 -15.37 -4.61
N ASN A 114 4.91 -14.03 -4.55
CA ASN A 114 6.06 -13.12 -4.52
C ASN A 114 7.02 -13.28 -5.71
N LEU A 115 6.54 -13.74 -6.84
CA LEU A 115 7.37 -13.87 -8.04
C LEU A 115 7.54 -12.55 -8.79
N VAL A 116 6.66 -11.59 -8.55
CA VAL A 116 6.70 -10.25 -9.16
C VAL A 116 6.76 -9.22 -8.05
N GLY A 117 7.78 -8.37 -8.11
CA GLY A 117 7.97 -7.35 -7.09
C GLY A 117 9.26 -6.56 -7.29
N SER A 118 9.59 -5.83 -6.27
CA SER A 118 10.84 -5.09 -6.24
C SER A 118 11.41 -4.99 -4.82
#